data_25f96125eee18134ff9d545bf697486b
#
_entry.id   25f96125eee18134ff9d545bf697486b
#
_cell.length_a   1.000
_cell.length_b   1.000
_cell.length_c   1.000
_cell.angle_alpha   90.00
_cell.angle_beta   90.00
_cell.angle_gamma   90.00
#
_symmetry.space_group_name_H-M   'P 1'
#
loop_
_entity.id
_entity.type
_entity.pdbx_description
1 polymer ?
#
loop_
_entity_poly.entity_id
_entity_poly.type
_entity_poly.pdbx_seq_one_letter_code
_entity_poly.pdbx_strand_id
1 'polypeptide(L)'
;AIAKDADAKIGLEQIIIPTDAEFAALPGGESGADGFISDGKVYINREIASKLASVSVGSHELLHGVVAGHLLGSDGLVTKNGIEFIDDMRNRMSSKERAIVEKRIEDNYKYERDKDGEKTRTKDKNEYYDEYLNVFHDAIVKKQITYNPAIEKIGQVFSKMFRARGFDNIKFDSGKDVYSFVK
;
A
#
# COMPACT_ATOMS: atom_id res chain seq x y z
N ALA A 1 11.04 9.75 10.67
CA ALA A 1 11.73 10.79 9.88
C ALA A 1 11.34 10.72 8.39
N ILE A 2 11.37 9.53 7.77
CA ILE A 2 11.03 9.34 6.33
C ILE A 2 9.53 9.58 6.07
N ALA A 3 8.64 9.11 6.97
CA ALA A 3 7.21 9.35 6.85
C ALA A 3 6.88 10.86 6.89
N LYS A 4 7.46 11.62 7.82
CA LYS A 4 7.26 13.08 7.89
C LYS A 4 7.74 13.82 6.66
N ASP A 5 8.82 13.36 6.02
CA ASP A 5 9.32 13.95 4.77
C ASP A 5 8.40 13.62 3.57
N ALA A 6 7.83 12.41 3.54
CA ALA A 6 6.87 12.04 2.52
C ALA A 6 5.57 12.85 2.68
N ASP A 7 5.05 12.97 3.91
CA ASP A 7 3.84 13.75 4.22
C ASP A 7 3.99 15.22 3.88
N ALA A 8 5.14 15.84 4.20
CA ALA A 8 5.45 17.22 3.85
C ALA A 8 5.48 17.44 2.32
N LYS A 9 5.88 16.43 1.56
CA LYS A 9 5.92 16.46 0.08
C LYS A 9 4.57 16.22 -0.57
N ILE A 10 3.66 15.49 0.09
CA ILE A 10 2.36 15.09 -0.47
C ILE A 10 1.23 15.96 0.12
N GLY A 11 1.53 16.76 1.15
CA GLY A 11 0.55 17.68 1.76
C GLY A 11 -0.52 16.98 2.60
N LEU A 12 -0.28 15.73 3.02
CA LEU A 12 -1.18 15.03 3.93
C LEU A 12 -0.78 15.30 5.39
N GLU A 13 -1.75 15.65 6.20
CA GLU A 13 -1.61 15.82 7.64
C GLU A 13 -1.67 14.47 8.34
N GLN A 14 -0.72 14.19 9.24
CA GLN A 14 -0.76 13.02 10.11
C GLN A 14 -1.39 13.37 11.47
N ILE A 15 -2.39 12.60 11.87
CA ILE A 15 -3.06 12.70 13.15
C ILE A 15 -2.80 11.41 13.92
N ILE A 16 -2.09 11.53 15.04
CA ILE A 16 -1.76 10.40 15.90
C ILE A 16 -2.81 10.28 16.99
N ILE A 17 -3.52 9.14 17.03
CA ILE A 17 -4.52 8.81 18.02
C ILE A 17 -3.86 7.91 19.07
N PRO A 18 -3.89 8.27 20.36
CA PRO A 18 -3.13 7.59 21.40
C PRO A 18 -3.56 6.15 21.67
N THR A 19 -4.87 5.87 21.63
CA THR A 19 -5.46 4.59 22.04
C THR A 19 -6.36 4.00 20.95
N ASP A 20 -6.50 2.66 20.96
CA ASP A 20 -7.37 1.94 20.04
C ASP A 20 -8.85 2.32 20.25
N ALA A 21 -9.27 2.56 21.49
CA ALA A 21 -10.65 2.97 21.78
C ALA A 21 -10.99 4.35 21.19
N GLU A 22 -10.08 5.33 21.31
CA GLU A 22 -10.25 6.64 20.68
C GLU A 22 -10.21 6.55 19.17
N PHE A 23 -9.36 5.69 18.61
CA PHE A 23 -9.25 5.47 17.18
C PHE A 23 -10.52 4.84 16.60
N ALA A 24 -11.08 3.80 17.24
CA ALA A 24 -12.31 3.15 16.84
C ALA A 24 -13.56 4.05 16.94
N ALA A 25 -13.51 5.11 17.76
CA ALA A 25 -14.57 6.09 17.87
C ALA A 25 -14.59 7.13 16.74
N LEU A 26 -13.56 7.19 15.92
CA LEU A 26 -13.50 8.10 14.78
C LEU A 26 -14.35 7.58 13.60
N PRO A 27 -14.96 8.48 12.81
CA PRO A 27 -15.58 8.09 11.55
C PRO A 27 -14.55 7.42 10.62
N GLY A 28 -14.78 6.15 10.28
CA GLY A 28 -13.84 5.34 9.49
C GLY A 28 -12.78 4.59 10.29
N GLY A 29 -12.72 4.77 11.61
CA GLY A 29 -11.84 4.03 12.49
C GLY A 29 -12.40 2.64 12.83
N GLU A 30 -11.54 1.63 12.84
CA GLU A 30 -11.87 0.26 13.24
C GLU A 30 -10.94 -0.19 14.37
N SER A 31 -11.49 -0.86 15.40
CA SER A 31 -10.68 -1.41 16.49
C SER A 31 -9.71 -2.46 15.96
N GLY A 32 -8.44 -2.37 16.35
CA GLY A 32 -7.38 -3.25 15.90
C GLY A 32 -6.71 -2.85 14.58
N ALA A 33 -7.24 -1.86 13.87
CA ALA A 33 -6.56 -1.26 12.71
C ALA A 33 -5.44 -0.32 13.19
N ASP A 34 -4.32 -0.28 12.46
CA ASP A 34 -3.17 0.56 12.79
C ASP A 34 -3.21 1.96 12.14
N GLY A 35 -4.07 2.18 11.13
CA GLY A 35 -4.30 3.47 10.50
C GLY A 35 -5.45 3.46 9.52
N PHE A 36 -5.82 4.65 9.02
CA PHE A 36 -6.71 4.87 7.88
C PHE A 36 -6.53 6.27 7.30
N ILE A 37 -7.01 6.49 6.06
CA ILE A 37 -7.07 7.82 5.44
C ILE A 37 -8.52 8.29 5.36
N SER A 38 -8.76 9.54 5.76
CA SER A 38 -10.03 10.25 5.57
C SER A 38 -9.76 11.74 5.35
N ASP A 39 -10.49 12.36 4.43
CA ASP A 39 -10.44 13.80 4.13
C ASP A 39 -9.03 14.34 3.89
N GLY A 40 -8.19 13.55 3.20
CA GLY A 40 -6.81 13.93 2.90
C GLY A 40 -5.87 13.94 4.11
N LYS A 41 -6.26 13.31 5.21
CA LYS A 41 -5.47 13.15 6.43
C LYS A 41 -5.22 11.68 6.72
N VAL A 42 -4.04 11.39 7.26
CA VAL A 42 -3.66 10.04 7.74
C VAL A 42 -3.91 9.97 9.24
N TYR A 43 -4.76 9.06 9.68
CA TYR A 43 -5.00 8.77 11.09
C TYR A 43 -4.20 7.54 11.49
N ILE A 44 -3.40 7.62 12.53
CA ILE A 44 -2.53 6.56 13.02
C ILE A 44 -2.96 6.14 14.41
N ASN A 45 -3.32 4.88 14.57
CA ASN A 45 -3.59 4.24 15.86
C ASN A 45 -2.26 3.89 16.53
N ARG A 46 -1.78 4.76 17.40
CA ARG A 46 -0.48 4.61 18.06
C ARG A 46 -0.35 3.33 18.86
N GLU A 47 -1.43 2.93 19.54
CA GLU A 47 -1.42 1.74 20.38
C GLU A 47 -1.21 0.48 19.55
N ILE A 48 -2.00 0.29 18.48
CA ILE A 48 -1.93 -0.87 17.59
C ILE A 48 -0.65 -0.83 16.76
N ALA A 49 -0.29 0.30 16.18
CA ALA A 49 0.95 0.47 15.43
C ALA A 49 2.18 0.10 16.27
N SER A 50 2.18 0.47 17.55
CA SER A 50 3.27 0.11 18.48
C SER A 50 3.30 -1.39 18.81
N LYS A 51 2.13 -2.02 19.01
CA LYS A 51 2.01 -3.47 19.26
C LYS A 51 2.47 -4.31 18.07
N LEU A 52 2.14 -3.86 16.87
CA LEU A 52 2.52 -4.53 15.61
C LEU A 52 3.97 -4.22 15.20
N ALA A 53 4.67 -3.34 15.93
CA ALA A 53 5.95 -2.77 15.53
C ALA A 53 5.90 -2.19 14.10
N SER A 54 4.75 -1.62 13.75
CA SER A 54 4.50 -1.01 12.43
C SER A 54 5.28 0.31 12.35
N VAL A 55 6.47 0.27 11.78
CA VAL A 55 7.37 1.43 11.68
C VAL A 55 6.92 2.42 10.60
N SER A 56 5.94 2.02 9.78
CA SER A 56 5.58 2.73 8.55
C SER A 56 4.08 2.85 8.29
N VAL A 57 3.24 2.90 9.35
CA VAL A 57 1.77 3.06 9.19
C VAL A 57 1.46 4.28 8.32
N GLY A 58 2.09 5.42 8.58
CA GLY A 58 1.88 6.63 7.79
C GLY A 58 2.23 6.47 6.32
N SER A 59 3.33 5.81 5.98
CA SER A 59 3.72 5.56 4.58
C SER A 59 2.85 4.48 3.93
N HIS A 60 2.37 3.51 4.69
CA HIS A 60 1.43 2.49 4.24
C HIS A 60 0.08 3.12 3.87
N GLU A 61 -0.53 3.88 4.79
CA GLU A 61 -1.79 4.57 4.55
C GLU A 61 -1.67 5.63 3.45
N LEU A 62 -0.52 6.30 3.37
CA LEU A 62 -0.23 7.23 2.30
C LEU A 62 -0.17 6.54 0.95
N LEU A 63 0.49 5.39 0.87
CA LEU A 63 0.54 4.57 -0.34
C LEU A 63 -0.87 4.15 -0.75
N HIS A 64 -1.72 3.71 0.21
CA HIS A 64 -3.11 3.43 -0.04
C HIS A 64 -3.86 4.63 -0.62
N GLY A 65 -3.75 5.81 -0.03
CA GLY A 65 -4.47 7.00 -0.48
C GLY A 65 -4.07 7.46 -1.88
N VAL A 66 -2.76 7.51 -2.15
CA VAL A 66 -2.24 7.91 -3.47
C VAL A 66 -2.56 6.85 -4.52
N VAL A 67 -2.40 5.60 -4.17
CA VAL A 67 -2.62 4.45 -5.05
C VAL A 67 -4.10 4.21 -5.28
N ALA A 68 -4.94 4.23 -4.24
CA ALA A 68 -6.38 4.11 -4.37
C ALA A 68 -6.93 5.16 -5.34
N GLY A 69 -6.54 6.42 -5.16
CA GLY A 69 -6.92 7.49 -6.07
C GLY A 69 -6.46 7.29 -7.53
N HIS A 70 -5.45 6.46 -7.81
CA HIS A 70 -4.96 6.18 -9.16
C HIS A 70 -5.46 4.86 -9.74
N LEU A 71 -5.61 3.86 -8.89
CA LEU A 71 -5.98 2.51 -9.31
C LEU A 71 -7.47 2.25 -9.26
N LEU A 72 -8.19 2.87 -8.30
CA LEU A 72 -9.61 2.59 -8.08
C LEU A 72 -10.51 3.54 -8.87
N GLY A 73 -11.63 3.00 -9.35
CA GLY A 73 -12.76 3.75 -9.86
C GLY A 73 -13.66 4.28 -8.74
N SER A 74 -14.66 5.05 -9.12
CA SER A 74 -15.68 5.57 -8.17
C SER A 74 -16.54 4.47 -7.53
N ASP A 75 -16.49 3.27 -8.08
CA ASP A 75 -17.15 2.04 -7.58
C ASP A 75 -16.27 1.26 -6.57
N GLY A 76 -15.06 1.75 -6.28
CA GLY A 76 -14.09 1.09 -5.41
C GLY A 76 -13.35 -0.09 -6.05
N LEU A 77 -13.61 -0.38 -7.33
CA LEU A 77 -12.93 -1.45 -8.05
C LEU A 77 -11.68 -0.95 -8.77
N VAL A 78 -10.70 -1.83 -8.94
CA VAL A 78 -9.48 -1.50 -9.69
C VAL A 78 -9.82 -1.26 -11.15
N THR A 79 -9.45 -0.09 -11.66
CA THR A 79 -9.66 0.29 -13.05
C THR A 79 -8.80 -0.52 -14.01
N LYS A 80 -9.12 -0.48 -15.30
CA LYS A 80 -8.28 -1.10 -16.35
C LYS A 80 -6.84 -0.59 -16.28
N ASN A 81 -6.65 0.73 -16.13
CA ASN A 81 -5.31 1.33 -16.00
C ASN A 81 -4.61 0.86 -14.72
N GLY A 82 -5.37 0.66 -13.64
CA GLY A 82 -4.85 0.09 -12.39
C GLY A 82 -4.36 -1.35 -12.58
N ILE A 83 -5.13 -2.18 -13.29
CA ILE A 83 -4.72 -3.55 -13.61
C ILE A 83 -3.44 -3.56 -14.45
N GLU A 84 -3.37 -2.73 -15.50
CA GLU A 84 -2.18 -2.60 -16.36
C GLU A 84 -0.94 -2.15 -15.56
N PHE A 85 -1.12 -1.21 -14.62
CA PHE A 85 -0.07 -0.76 -13.71
C PHE A 85 0.46 -1.90 -12.84
N ILE A 86 -0.43 -2.66 -12.21
CA ILE A 86 -0.04 -3.79 -11.36
C ILE A 86 0.62 -4.91 -12.18
N ASP A 87 0.11 -5.20 -13.38
CA ASP A 87 0.73 -6.19 -14.26
C ASP A 87 2.14 -5.73 -14.71
N ASP A 88 2.37 -4.43 -15.00
CA ASP A 88 3.70 -3.90 -15.30
C ASP A 88 4.65 -4.02 -14.10
N MET A 89 4.18 -3.68 -12.89
CA MET A 89 4.94 -3.86 -11.66
C MET A 89 5.33 -5.34 -11.45
N ARG A 90 4.37 -6.26 -11.58
CA ARG A 90 4.60 -7.71 -11.44
C ARG A 90 5.61 -8.23 -12.45
N ASN A 91 5.55 -7.77 -13.69
CA ASN A 91 6.47 -8.17 -14.76
C ASN A 91 7.91 -7.68 -14.53
N ARG A 92 8.10 -6.64 -13.72
CA ARG A 92 9.42 -6.12 -13.34
C ARG A 92 10.01 -6.81 -12.12
N MET A 93 9.20 -7.51 -11.33
CA MET A 93 9.68 -8.32 -10.21
C MET A 93 10.53 -9.49 -10.71
N SER A 94 11.58 -9.83 -9.96
CA SER A 94 12.28 -11.11 -10.15
C SER A 94 11.33 -12.28 -9.83
N SER A 95 11.65 -13.47 -10.33
CA SER A 95 10.85 -14.67 -10.05
C SER A 95 10.68 -14.94 -8.55
N LYS A 96 11.73 -14.66 -7.75
CA LYS A 96 11.70 -14.82 -6.29
C LYS A 96 10.76 -13.84 -5.63
N GLU A 97 10.84 -12.56 -5.97
CA GLU A 97 9.96 -11.51 -5.42
C GLU A 97 8.51 -11.75 -5.80
N ARG A 98 8.29 -12.09 -7.08
CA ARG A 98 6.95 -12.42 -7.57
C ARG A 98 6.36 -13.59 -6.80
N ALA A 99 7.11 -14.67 -6.56
CA ALA A 99 6.64 -15.82 -5.80
C ALA A 99 6.22 -15.44 -4.36
N ILE A 100 6.94 -14.53 -3.70
CA ILE A 100 6.60 -14.05 -2.36
C ILE A 100 5.25 -13.30 -2.39
N VAL A 101 5.09 -12.37 -3.32
CA VAL A 101 3.88 -11.53 -3.43
C VAL A 101 2.69 -12.39 -3.87
N GLU A 102 2.83 -13.18 -4.94
CA GLU A 102 1.75 -14.00 -5.50
C GLU A 102 1.22 -15.01 -4.47
N LYS A 103 2.11 -15.64 -3.70
CA LYS A 103 1.68 -16.55 -2.65
C LYS A 103 0.77 -15.87 -1.64
N ARG A 104 1.13 -14.67 -1.16
CA ARG A 104 0.31 -13.96 -0.18
C ARG A 104 -1.01 -13.46 -0.78
N ILE A 105 -1.00 -13.02 -2.04
CA ILE A 105 -2.24 -12.65 -2.76
C ILE A 105 -3.15 -13.88 -2.87
N GLU A 106 -2.62 -15.02 -3.25
CA GLU A 106 -3.40 -16.25 -3.38
C GLU A 106 -3.95 -16.74 -2.03
N ASP A 107 -3.14 -16.65 -0.98
CA ASP A 107 -3.52 -17.14 0.35
C ASP A 107 -4.61 -16.26 0.99
N ASN A 108 -4.61 -14.93 0.75
CA ASN A 108 -5.42 -14.00 1.54
C ASN A 108 -6.45 -13.18 0.75
N TYR A 109 -6.25 -12.90 -0.53
CA TYR A 109 -7.05 -11.88 -1.24
C TYR A 109 -7.81 -12.40 -2.46
N LYS A 110 -7.23 -13.36 -3.20
CA LYS A 110 -7.74 -13.86 -4.48
C LYS A 110 -9.06 -14.61 -4.38
N TYR A 111 -9.38 -15.15 -3.21
CA TYR A 111 -10.56 -15.97 -3.01
C TYR A 111 -11.48 -15.37 -1.96
N GLU A 112 -12.79 -15.45 -2.21
CA GLU A 112 -13.77 -15.37 -1.14
C GLU A 112 -13.71 -16.67 -0.32
N ARG A 113 -13.90 -16.54 0.98
CA ARG A 113 -13.95 -17.68 1.90
C ARG A 113 -15.21 -17.62 2.74
N ASP A 114 -15.75 -18.77 3.07
CA ASP A 114 -16.84 -18.87 4.03
C ASP A 114 -16.31 -18.77 5.48
N LYS A 115 -17.24 -18.89 6.44
CA LYS A 115 -16.95 -18.84 7.88
C LYS A 115 -16.00 -19.96 8.37
N ASP A 116 -15.88 -21.03 7.61
CA ASP A 116 -15.03 -22.19 7.92
C ASP A 116 -13.67 -22.09 7.21
N GLY A 117 -13.47 -20.99 6.42
CA GLY A 117 -12.23 -20.69 5.68
C GLY A 117 -12.14 -21.37 4.31
N GLU A 118 -13.19 -22.08 3.86
CA GLU A 118 -13.21 -22.74 2.57
C GLU A 118 -13.38 -21.73 1.42
N LYS A 119 -12.69 -21.98 0.31
CA LYS A 119 -12.74 -21.12 -0.89
C LYS A 119 -14.10 -21.28 -1.58
N THR A 120 -14.87 -20.20 -1.68
CA THR A 120 -16.22 -20.19 -2.27
C THR A 120 -16.23 -19.61 -3.67
N ARG A 121 -15.41 -18.58 -3.94
CA ARG A 121 -15.31 -17.92 -5.25
C ARG A 121 -13.92 -17.39 -5.49
N THR A 122 -13.45 -17.49 -6.74
CA THR A 122 -12.30 -16.71 -7.20
C THR A 122 -12.76 -15.30 -7.56
N LYS A 123 -12.16 -14.29 -6.97
CA LYS A 123 -12.42 -12.89 -7.28
C LYS A 123 -11.85 -12.51 -8.65
N ASP A 124 -12.46 -11.56 -9.31
CA ASP A 124 -11.91 -10.95 -10.50
C ASP A 124 -10.73 -10.02 -10.14
N LYS A 125 -9.84 -9.74 -11.10
CA LYS A 125 -8.65 -8.90 -10.87
C LYS A 125 -9.00 -7.53 -10.29
N ASN A 126 -10.07 -6.92 -10.73
CA ASN A 126 -10.50 -5.61 -10.26
C ASN A 126 -10.97 -5.57 -8.80
N GLU A 127 -11.19 -6.73 -8.18
CA GLU A 127 -11.65 -6.84 -6.78
C GLU A 127 -10.50 -6.99 -5.77
N TYR A 128 -9.24 -7.23 -6.22
CA TYR A 128 -8.13 -7.49 -5.28
C TYR A 128 -6.76 -7.04 -5.79
N TYR A 129 -6.65 -6.48 -6.98
CA TYR A 129 -5.33 -6.13 -7.54
C TYR A 129 -4.63 -4.98 -6.80
N ASP A 130 -5.35 -4.07 -6.18
CA ASP A 130 -4.81 -3.04 -5.29
C ASP A 130 -3.98 -3.63 -4.15
N GLU A 131 -4.36 -4.82 -3.67
CA GLU A 131 -3.64 -5.51 -2.60
C GLU A 131 -2.20 -5.92 -2.98
N TYR A 132 -1.89 -5.99 -4.27
CA TYR A 132 -0.50 -6.25 -4.69
C TYR A 132 0.49 -5.22 -4.16
N LEU A 133 0.09 -3.97 -4.07
CA LEU A 133 0.95 -2.91 -3.55
C LEU A 133 1.15 -3.05 -2.04
N ASN A 134 0.09 -3.38 -1.32
CA ASN A 134 0.13 -3.60 0.12
C ASN A 134 1.02 -4.79 0.46
N VAL A 135 0.82 -5.90 -0.23
CA VAL A 135 1.62 -7.11 -0.05
C VAL A 135 3.09 -6.87 -0.42
N PHE A 136 3.35 -6.10 -1.47
CA PHE A 136 4.71 -5.73 -1.88
C PHE A 136 5.39 -4.84 -0.84
N HIS A 137 4.69 -3.80 -0.36
CA HIS A 137 5.15 -2.94 0.74
C HIS A 137 5.50 -3.76 1.98
N ASP A 138 4.58 -4.58 2.44
CA ASP A 138 4.77 -5.47 3.59
C ASP A 138 5.99 -6.39 3.45
N ALA A 139 6.20 -6.94 2.25
CA ALA A 139 7.35 -7.81 1.99
C ALA A 139 8.68 -7.05 2.08
N ILE A 140 8.70 -5.77 1.69
CA ILE A 140 9.86 -4.88 1.88
C ILE A 140 10.08 -4.58 3.36
N VAL A 141 9.05 -4.17 4.09
CA VAL A 141 9.14 -3.85 5.53
C VAL A 141 9.64 -5.06 6.33
N LYS A 142 9.12 -6.26 6.00
CA LYS A 142 9.53 -7.53 6.61
C LYS A 142 10.87 -8.07 6.10
N LYS A 143 11.58 -7.31 5.25
CA LYS A 143 12.88 -7.67 4.64
C LYS A 143 12.84 -8.97 3.84
N GLN A 144 11.68 -9.39 3.38
CA GLN A 144 11.50 -10.53 2.48
C GLN A 144 11.91 -10.17 1.05
N ILE A 145 11.69 -8.91 0.68
CA ILE A 145 12.18 -8.28 -0.54
C ILE A 145 13.21 -7.23 -0.13
N THR A 146 14.41 -7.32 -0.72
CA THR A 146 15.51 -6.39 -0.49
C THR A 146 15.81 -5.60 -1.76
N TYR A 147 16.40 -4.40 -1.62
CA TYR A 147 16.77 -3.58 -2.76
C TYR A 147 17.67 -4.35 -3.74
N ASN A 148 17.27 -4.33 -5.01
CA ASN A 148 18.00 -4.93 -6.12
C ASN A 148 17.60 -4.25 -7.45
N PRO A 149 18.22 -4.58 -8.60
CA PRO A 149 17.91 -3.96 -9.90
C PRO A 149 16.46 -4.11 -10.39
N ALA A 150 15.70 -5.10 -9.89
CA ALA A 150 14.28 -5.23 -10.22
C ALA A 150 13.48 -4.12 -9.53
N ILE A 151 13.80 -3.83 -8.27
CA ILE A 151 13.19 -2.72 -7.50
C ILE A 151 13.46 -1.36 -8.17
N GLU A 152 14.65 -1.18 -8.78
CA GLU A 152 14.96 0.01 -9.58
C GLU A 152 13.93 0.23 -10.70
N LYS A 153 13.57 -0.82 -11.42
CA LYS A 153 12.59 -0.76 -12.52
C LYS A 153 11.16 -0.49 -11.99
N ILE A 154 10.81 -1.04 -10.84
CA ILE A 154 9.53 -0.78 -10.18
C ILE A 154 9.44 0.70 -9.77
N GLY A 155 10.53 1.28 -9.30
CA GLY A 155 10.62 2.71 -8.97
C GLY A 155 10.23 3.64 -10.12
N GLN A 156 10.58 3.29 -11.34
CA GLN A 156 10.18 4.04 -12.52
C GLN A 156 8.67 4.00 -12.77
N VAL A 157 8.02 2.88 -12.44
CA VAL A 157 6.56 2.72 -12.56
C VAL A 157 5.86 3.63 -11.56
N PHE A 158 6.31 3.64 -10.30
CA PHE A 158 5.81 4.55 -9.26
C PHE A 158 6.00 6.02 -9.65
N SER A 159 7.17 6.39 -10.14
CA SER A 159 7.44 7.78 -10.59
C SER A 159 6.46 8.24 -11.67
N LYS A 160 6.12 7.36 -12.62
CA LYS A 160 5.11 7.66 -13.64
C LYS A 160 3.72 7.87 -13.03
N MET A 161 3.33 7.03 -12.08
CA MET A 161 2.05 7.13 -11.39
C MET A 161 1.93 8.46 -10.65
N PHE A 162 2.92 8.84 -9.86
CA PHE A 162 2.93 10.10 -9.11
C PHE A 162 2.83 11.32 -10.04
N ARG A 163 3.60 11.33 -11.13
CA ARG A 163 3.52 12.42 -12.13
C ARG A 163 2.15 12.52 -12.79
N ALA A 164 1.54 11.40 -13.13
CA ALA A 164 0.20 11.36 -13.72
C ALA A 164 -0.89 11.96 -12.80
N ARG A 165 -0.59 12.11 -11.50
CA ARG A 165 -1.46 12.72 -10.50
C ARG A 165 -1.07 14.14 -10.10
N GLY A 166 -0.14 14.78 -10.83
CA GLY A 166 0.31 16.14 -10.55
C GLY A 166 1.30 16.23 -9.38
N PHE A 167 1.83 15.12 -8.90
CA PHE A 167 2.90 15.09 -7.92
C PHE A 167 4.28 15.20 -8.59
N ASP A 168 4.45 16.20 -9.43
CA ASP A 168 5.70 16.43 -10.19
C ASP A 168 6.90 16.72 -9.30
N ASN A 169 6.64 17.13 -8.05
CA ASN A 169 7.67 17.44 -7.06
C ASN A 169 8.24 16.19 -6.37
N ILE A 170 7.54 15.04 -6.43
CA ILE A 170 8.06 13.78 -5.91
C ILE A 170 8.99 13.20 -6.97
N LYS A 171 10.27 13.47 -6.83
CA LYS A 171 11.32 12.89 -7.66
C LYS A 171 11.88 11.67 -6.95
N PHE A 172 11.60 10.52 -7.52
CA PHE A 172 12.42 9.36 -7.27
C PHE A 172 13.55 9.37 -8.29
N ASP A 173 14.74 9.77 -7.87
CA ASP A 173 15.92 9.81 -8.74
C ASP A 173 16.46 8.41 -9.01
N SER A 174 16.09 7.45 -8.13
CA SER A 174 16.48 6.04 -8.23
C SER A 174 15.42 5.12 -7.65
N GLY A 175 15.47 3.85 -7.99
CA GLY A 175 14.63 2.82 -7.34
C GLY A 175 14.93 2.65 -5.85
N LYS A 176 16.12 3.10 -5.40
CA LYS A 176 16.45 3.16 -3.98
C LYS A 176 15.60 4.20 -3.24
N ASP A 177 15.25 5.30 -3.88
CA ASP A 177 14.38 6.31 -3.30
C ASP A 177 12.96 5.77 -3.13
N VAL A 178 12.46 5.03 -4.15
CA VAL A 178 11.17 4.33 -4.05
C VAL A 178 11.21 3.27 -2.97
N TYR A 179 12.26 2.45 -2.92
CA TYR A 179 12.44 1.46 -1.87
C TYR A 179 12.46 2.09 -0.47
N SER A 180 13.10 3.24 -0.33
CA SER A 180 13.15 4.00 0.94
C SER A 180 11.81 4.67 1.26
N PHE A 181 11.05 5.05 0.26
CA PHE A 181 9.71 5.60 0.41
C PHE A 181 8.70 4.54 0.81
N VAL A 182 8.80 3.36 0.21
CA VAL A 182 7.91 2.21 0.48
C VAL A 182 8.30 1.49 1.78
N LYS A 183 9.53 1.64 2.29
CA LYS A 183 10.02 1.04 3.54
C LYS A 183 9.61 1.83 4.78
#